data_5c65b63dadd5bcf9e92226e2ad2253b0
#
_entry.id   5c65b63dadd5bcf9e92226e2ad2253b0
#
_cell.length_a   1.000
_cell.length_b   1.000
_cell.length_c   1.000
_cell.angle_alpha   90.00
_cell.angle_beta   90.00
_cell.angle_gamma   90.00
#
_symmetry.space_group_name_H-M   'P 1'
#
loop_
_entity.id
_entity.type
_entity.pdbx_description
1 polymer ?
#
loop_
_entity_poly.entity_id
_entity_poly.type
_entity_poly.pdbx_seq_one_letter_code
_entity_poly.pdbx_strand_id
1 'polypeptide(L)'
;MAREKDLAVAFRSTVVAPGLIVELAKRLDSLSCLSHVFVPEGSQGGFTSIDICSACLAISKRLRIGSGIIRILEHDPGLLARRLLTLQQLSDNRFVLGIGTGRAGSDPKLTIRAMLDRLRLTRESFETFTEALPGVEMPETFIRTLRKGIAKAVIGHSDGILLNFCSPEHVRDVISSLGDARRRLIVSCYLKIFYSKDEATANRMLIEEFAGYDQNPSYHKMFESVGIAQEIGRANLFLRSGKSVRPSENLKRISLANPTKRELASYVTMFREAGVDLPCLYPYFEPSEDAVFKIGKVEEIARM
;
A
#
# COMPACT_ATOMS: atom_id res chain seq x y z
N MET A 1 -4.04 -4.37 17.59
CA MET A 1 -2.79 -3.56 17.73
C MET A 1 -1.67 -4.27 16.99
N ALA A 2 -1.03 -3.60 16.02
CA ALA A 2 0.17 -4.11 15.37
C ALA A 2 1.27 -4.33 16.42
N ARG A 3 1.95 -5.48 16.37
CA ARG A 3 3.09 -5.75 17.25
C ARG A 3 4.30 -4.96 16.73
N GLU A 4 5.23 -4.59 17.59
CA GLU A 4 6.43 -3.81 17.25
C GLU A 4 7.26 -4.40 16.08
N LYS A 5 7.08 -5.69 15.79
CA LYS A 5 7.78 -6.42 14.72
C LYS A 5 6.91 -6.73 13.49
N ASP A 6 5.63 -6.35 13.49
CA ASP A 6 4.74 -6.69 12.37
C ASP A 6 5.16 -5.96 11.09
N LEU A 7 5.20 -6.71 10.00
CA LEU A 7 5.43 -6.21 8.64
C LEU A 7 4.21 -6.56 7.78
N ALA A 8 3.99 -5.75 6.76
CA ALA A 8 3.10 -6.06 5.66
C ALA A 8 3.89 -6.20 4.36
N VAL A 9 3.30 -6.87 3.38
CA VAL A 9 3.80 -6.87 2.01
C VAL A 9 2.65 -6.53 1.06
N ALA A 10 2.96 -5.84 -0.03
CA ALA A 10 1.96 -5.51 -1.06
C ALA A 10 2.39 -6.06 -2.42
N PHE A 11 1.41 -6.53 -3.21
CA PHE A 11 1.65 -7.06 -4.55
C PHE A 11 0.75 -6.41 -5.58
N ARG A 12 1.34 -5.64 -6.49
CA ARG A 12 0.61 -5.04 -7.62
C ARG A 12 0.36 -6.10 -8.69
N SER A 13 -0.90 -6.40 -8.97
CA SER A 13 -1.32 -7.46 -9.90
C SER A 13 -0.90 -7.22 -11.36
N THR A 14 -0.50 -6.02 -11.73
CA THR A 14 0.10 -5.71 -13.05
C THR A 14 1.60 -6.00 -13.12
N VAL A 15 2.25 -6.27 -12.00
CA VAL A 15 3.69 -6.57 -11.88
C VAL A 15 3.91 -8.02 -11.45
N VAL A 16 3.05 -8.52 -10.55
CA VAL A 16 3.03 -9.89 -10.07
C VAL A 16 1.71 -10.52 -10.47
N ALA A 17 1.74 -11.54 -11.32
CA ALA A 17 0.51 -12.18 -11.82
C ALA A 17 -0.38 -12.68 -10.66
N PRO A 18 -1.72 -12.62 -10.76
CA PRO A 18 -2.63 -13.02 -9.69
C PRO A 18 -2.36 -14.40 -9.12
N GLY A 19 -2.12 -15.40 -9.96
CA GLY A 19 -1.77 -16.77 -9.50
C GLY A 19 -0.48 -16.81 -8.67
N LEU A 20 0.51 -15.98 -9.02
CA LEU A 20 1.74 -15.87 -8.24
C LEU A 20 1.51 -15.13 -6.91
N ILE A 21 0.60 -14.14 -6.86
CA ILE A 21 0.22 -13.48 -5.60
C ILE A 21 -0.40 -14.49 -4.64
N VAL A 22 -1.28 -15.35 -5.15
CA VAL A 22 -1.92 -16.42 -4.36
C VAL A 22 -0.87 -17.40 -3.82
N GLU A 23 0.05 -17.86 -4.67
CA GLU A 23 1.16 -18.72 -4.24
C GLU A 23 2.05 -18.06 -3.18
N LEU A 24 2.39 -16.79 -3.36
CA LEU A 24 3.15 -16.02 -2.37
C LEU A 24 2.40 -15.88 -1.05
N ALA A 25 1.11 -15.58 -1.06
CA ALA A 25 0.30 -15.49 0.16
C ALA A 25 0.35 -16.81 0.96
N LYS A 26 0.26 -17.96 0.28
CA LYS A 26 0.40 -19.29 0.89
C LYS A 26 1.77 -19.48 1.56
N ARG A 27 2.86 -19.15 0.86
CA ARG A 27 4.22 -19.28 1.39
C ARG A 27 4.49 -18.35 2.57
N LEU A 28 4.02 -17.11 2.48
CA LEU A 28 4.19 -16.08 3.49
C LEU A 28 3.37 -16.34 4.76
N ASP A 29 2.33 -17.14 4.69
CA ASP A 29 1.45 -17.47 5.82
C ASP A 29 2.20 -18.16 6.97
N SER A 30 3.31 -18.84 6.68
CA SER A 30 4.17 -19.49 7.68
C SER A 30 5.15 -18.53 8.39
N LEU A 31 5.34 -17.30 7.90
CA LEU A 31 6.34 -16.36 8.41
C LEU A 31 5.78 -15.46 9.50
N SER A 32 6.18 -15.68 10.74
CA SER A 32 5.61 -15.00 11.92
C SER A 32 5.83 -13.49 11.98
N CYS A 33 6.83 -12.97 11.25
CA CYS A 33 7.11 -11.52 11.15
C CYS A 33 6.17 -10.77 10.20
N LEU A 34 5.46 -11.48 9.31
CA LEU A 34 4.44 -10.90 8.44
C LEU A 34 3.06 -11.06 9.06
N SER A 35 2.32 -9.98 9.12
CA SER A 35 0.94 -9.95 9.61
C SER A 35 -0.08 -9.67 8.50
N HIS A 36 0.31 -8.90 7.46
CA HIS A 36 -0.61 -8.46 6.41
C HIS A 36 -0.06 -8.66 5.00
N VAL A 37 -0.98 -8.94 4.08
CA VAL A 37 -0.74 -8.86 2.63
C VAL A 37 -1.76 -7.90 2.02
N PHE A 38 -1.29 -6.90 1.29
CA PHE A 38 -2.16 -5.97 0.58
C PHE A 38 -2.09 -6.18 -0.93
N VAL A 39 -3.24 -6.12 -1.58
CA VAL A 39 -3.35 -6.18 -3.04
C VAL A 39 -3.93 -4.85 -3.53
N PRO A 40 -3.11 -3.94 -4.08
CA PRO A 40 -3.58 -2.70 -4.69
C PRO A 40 -4.40 -2.98 -5.96
N GLU A 41 -5.50 -2.25 -6.12
CA GLU A 41 -6.28 -2.28 -7.36
C GLU A 41 -5.56 -1.53 -8.49
N GLY A 42 -5.50 -2.13 -9.65
CA GLY A 42 -4.89 -1.52 -10.83
C GLY A 42 -5.61 -0.25 -11.29
N SER A 43 -4.89 0.69 -11.89
CA SER A 43 -5.43 2.00 -12.29
C SER A 43 -6.23 2.00 -13.61
N GLN A 44 -6.01 1.02 -14.49
CA GLN A 44 -6.73 0.87 -15.77
C GLN A 44 -6.69 -0.58 -16.21
N GLY A 45 -7.85 -1.22 -16.40
CA GLY A 45 -7.97 -2.56 -16.99
C GLY A 45 -7.24 -3.68 -16.24
N GLY A 46 -6.98 -3.48 -14.96
CA GLY A 46 -6.30 -4.47 -14.11
C GLY A 46 -7.28 -5.47 -13.50
N PHE A 47 -6.70 -6.44 -12.83
CA PHE A 47 -7.46 -7.43 -12.07
C PHE A 47 -8.11 -6.80 -10.83
N THR A 48 -9.28 -7.30 -10.43
CA THR A 48 -9.96 -6.84 -9.22
C THR A 48 -9.20 -7.27 -7.97
N SER A 49 -8.93 -6.31 -7.10
CA SER A 49 -8.22 -6.53 -5.84
C SER A 49 -8.97 -7.52 -4.93
N ILE A 50 -10.29 -7.34 -4.82
CA ILE A 50 -11.15 -8.14 -3.93
C ILE A 50 -11.12 -9.62 -4.32
N ASP A 51 -11.14 -9.95 -5.61
CA ASP A 51 -11.16 -11.34 -6.07
C ASP A 51 -9.80 -12.03 -5.79
N ILE A 52 -8.69 -11.32 -5.97
CA ILE A 52 -7.37 -11.82 -5.59
C ILE A 52 -7.28 -12.01 -4.08
N CYS A 53 -7.76 -11.06 -3.28
CA CYS A 53 -7.81 -11.18 -1.83
C CYS A 53 -8.63 -12.39 -1.38
N SER A 54 -9.79 -12.64 -2.03
CA SER A 54 -10.61 -13.82 -1.76
C SER A 54 -9.83 -15.12 -1.96
N ALA A 55 -9.12 -15.26 -3.08
CA ALA A 55 -8.29 -16.43 -3.35
C ALA A 55 -7.15 -16.58 -2.32
N CYS A 56 -6.50 -15.48 -1.94
CA CYS A 56 -5.45 -15.50 -0.91
C CYS A 56 -5.99 -15.89 0.47
N LEU A 57 -7.17 -15.39 0.87
CA LEU A 57 -7.81 -15.72 2.14
C LEU A 57 -8.21 -17.20 2.22
N ALA A 58 -8.67 -17.78 1.11
CA ALA A 58 -9.07 -19.17 1.06
C ALA A 58 -7.93 -20.17 1.33
N ILE A 59 -6.67 -19.77 1.02
CA ILE A 59 -5.50 -20.63 1.16
C ILE A 59 -4.58 -20.28 2.33
N SER A 60 -4.74 -19.11 2.93
CA SER A 60 -4.01 -18.66 4.13
C SER A 60 -4.86 -18.86 5.37
N LYS A 61 -4.20 -19.05 6.53
CA LYS A 61 -4.88 -19.28 7.82
C LYS A 61 -4.62 -18.18 8.84
N ARG A 62 -3.53 -17.46 8.71
CA ARG A 62 -3.05 -16.51 9.72
C ARG A 62 -2.99 -15.07 9.21
N LEU A 63 -2.57 -14.87 7.96
CA LEU A 63 -2.40 -13.54 7.41
C LEU A 63 -3.72 -12.78 7.29
N ARG A 64 -3.69 -11.52 7.66
CA ARG A 64 -4.71 -10.55 7.27
C ARG A 64 -4.46 -10.15 5.83
N ILE A 65 -5.46 -10.31 4.98
CA ILE A 65 -5.35 -10.04 3.54
C ILE A 65 -6.31 -8.91 3.20
N GLY A 66 -5.81 -7.89 2.51
CA GLY A 66 -6.66 -6.74 2.24
C GLY A 66 -6.41 -6.07 0.90
N SER A 67 -7.39 -5.28 0.51
CA SER A 67 -7.20 -4.33 -0.60
C SER A 67 -6.27 -3.20 -0.17
N GLY A 68 -5.44 -2.72 -1.07
CA GLY A 68 -4.51 -1.66 -0.73
C GLY A 68 -4.25 -0.66 -1.84
N ILE A 69 -5.23 -0.05 -2.35
CA ILE A 69 -6.63 0.23 -1.98
C ILE A 69 -7.58 -0.16 -3.13
N ILE A 70 -8.87 -0.28 -2.86
CA ILE A 70 -9.91 -0.16 -3.90
C ILE A 70 -10.34 1.30 -4.04
N ARG A 71 -10.82 1.64 -5.22
CA ARG A 71 -11.43 2.96 -5.49
C ARG A 71 -12.92 2.91 -5.12
N ILE A 72 -13.23 3.17 -3.85
CA ILE A 72 -14.56 2.94 -3.29
C ILE A 72 -15.70 3.63 -4.09
N LEU A 73 -15.41 4.74 -4.78
CA LEU A 73 -16.41 5.43 -5.60
C LEU A 73 -16.84 4.64 -6.85
N GLU A 74 -16.08 3.64 -7.25
CA GLU A 74 -16.39 2.75 -8.38
C GLU A 74 -17.20 1.52 -7.94
N HIS A 75 -17.52 1.39 -6.63
CA HIS A 75 -18.24 0.26 -6.08
C HIS A 75 -19.64 0.68 -5.60
N ASP A 76 -20.67 -0.12 -5.90
CA ASP A 76 -21.98 0.00 -5.28
C ASP A 76 -21.89 -0.38 -3.79
N PRO A 77 -22.43 0.42 -2.84
CA PRO A 77 -22.30 0.18 -1.41
C PRO A 77 -22.90 -1.16 -0.95
N GLY A 78 -24.09 -1.50 -1.45
CA GLY A 78 -24.79 -2.74 -1.07
C GLY A 78 -24.06 -3.98 -1.61
N LEU A 79 -23.59 -3.91 -2.86
CA LEU A 79 -22.80 -4.99 -3.44
C LEU A 79 -21.46 -5.15 -2.73
N LEU A 80 -20.79 -4.04 -2.42
CA LEU A 80 -19.52 -4.07 -1.66
C LEU A 80 -19.76 -4.69 -0.28
N ALA A 81 -20.79 -4.26 0.45
CA ALA A 81 -21.14 -4.81 1.76
C ALA A 81 -21.34 -6.34 1.73
N ARG A 82 -22.04 -6.88 0.72
CA ARG A 82 -22.20 -8.33 0.54
C ARG A 82 -20.88 -9.04 0.31
N ARG A 83 -19.97 -8.44 -0.49
CA ARG A 83 -18.62 -9.00 -0.70
C ARG A 83 -17.81 -9.01 0.59
N LEU A 84 -17.84 -7.90 1.35
CA LEU A 84 -17.16 -7.80 2.64
C LEU A 84 -17.66 -8.85 3.63
N LEU A 85 -18.98 -9.01 3.73
CA LEU A 85 -19.62 -10.04 4.55
C LEU A 85 -19.11 -11.43 4.19
N THR A 86 -19.14 -11.77 2.90
CA THR A 86 -18.66 -13.07 2.42
C THR A 86 -17.19 -13.29 2.76
N LEU A 87 -16.35 -12.28 2.56
CA LEU A 87 -14.90 -12.37 2.86
C LEU A 87 -14.63 -12.54 4.35
N GLN A 88 -15.33 -11.81 5.22
CA GLN A 88 -15.20 -11.93 6.67
C GLN A 88 -15.64 -13.31 7.16
N GLN A 89 -16.77 -13.79 6.68
CA GLN A 89 -17.28 -15.13 7.03
C GLN A 89 -16.31 -16.25 6.59
N LEU A 90 -15.80 -16.19 5.35
CA LEU A 90 -14.88 -17.20 4.81
C LEU A 90 -13.49 -17.15 5.45
N SER A 91 -13.09 -16.02 6.00
CA SER A 91 -11.74 -15.81 6.51
C SER A 91 -11.64 -15.71 8.03
N ASP A 92 -12.73 -15.86 8.76
CA ASP A 92 -12.78 -15.62 10.21
C ASP A 92 -12.26 -14.20 10.55
N ASN A 93 -12.92 -13.19 9.95
CA ASN A 93 -12.65 -11.76 10.14
C ASN A 93 -11.20 -11.31 9.81
N ARG A 94 -10.53 -11.94 8.82
CA ARG A 94 -9.16 -11.60 8.43
C ARG A 94 -9.04 -10.67 7.21
N PHE A 95 -10.16 -10.36 6.54
CA PHE A 95 -10.12 -9.39 5.45
C PHE A 95 -9.92 -7.97 5.98
N VAL A 96 -9.10 -7.17 5.26
CA VAL A 96 -8.83 -5.75 5.56
C VAL A 96 -9.29 -4.89 4.39
N LEU A 97 -10.09 -3.87 4.66
CA LEU A 97 -10.61 -2.97 3.65
C LEU A 97 -9.73 -1.73 3.51
N GLY A 98 -8.86 -1.70 2.52
CA GLY A 98 -8.16 -0.48 2.14
C GLY A 98 -8.92 0.28 1.06
N ILE A 99 -9.24 1.54 1.31
CA ILE A 99 -9.99 2.40 0.38
C ILE A 99 -9.27 3.69 0.03
N GLY A 100 -9.64 4.24 -1.10
CA GLY A 100 -9.21 5.57 -1.53
C GLY A 100 -10.17 6.16 -2.56
N THR A 101 -9.95 7.43 -2.88
CA THR A 101 -10.76 8.16 -3.86
C THR A 101 -10.52 7.74 -5.32
N GLY A 102 -9.44 7.00 -5.58
CA GLY A 102 -8.97 6.79 -6.94
C GLY A 102 -8.32 8.06 -7.52
N ARG A 103 -8.58 8.36 -8.80
CA ARG A 103 -8.22 9.65 -9.39
C ARG A 103 -9.13 10.70 -8.78
N ALA A 104 -8.54 11.69 -8.12
CA ALA A 104 -9.31 12.81 -7.57
C ALA A 104 -10.05 13.52 -8.71
N GLY A 105 -11.32 13.82 -8.50
CA GLY A 105 -12.08 14.76 -9.32
C GLY A 105 -11.49 16.17 -9.26
N SER A 106 -12.08 17.12 -9.96
CA SER A 106 -11.63 18.52 -10.00
C SER A 106 -11.60 19.19 -8.61
N ASP A 107 -12.48 18.74 -7.68
CA ASP A 107 -12.50 19.20 -6.28
C ASP A 107 -12.14 18.07 -5.30
N PRO A 108 -10.95 18.14 -4.69
CA PRO A 108 -10.52 17.14 -3.70
C PRO A 108 -11.40 17.06 -2.45
N LYS A 109 -12.03 18.15 -2.01
CA LYS A 109 -12.89 18.16 -0.81
C LYS A 109 -14.20 17.42 -1.08
N LEU A 110 -14.83 17.68 -2.21
CA LEU A 110 -16.03 16.96 -2.64
C LEU A 110 -15.75 15.47 -2.84
N THR A 111 -14.60 15.14 -3.41
CA THR A 111 -14.18 13.75 -3.63
C THR A 111 -13.96 12.99 -2.31
N ILE A 112 -13.38 13.63 -1.29
CA ILE A 112 -13.20 13.02 0.04
C ILE A 112 -14.54 12.82 0.71
N ARG A 113 -15.43 13.82 0.67
CA ARG A 113 -16.79 13.71 1.22
C ARG A 113 -17.55 12.56 0.58
N ALA A 114 -17.55 12.47 -0.75
CA ALA A 114 -18.21 11.38 -1.48
C ALA A 114 -17.63 10.01 -1.08
N MET A 115 -16.31 9.90 -0.89
CA MET A 115 -15.66 8.67 -0.39
C MET A 115 -16.17 8.29 1.01
N LEU A 116 -16.25 9.25 1.94
CA LEU A 116 -16.72 8.98 3.30
C LEU A 116 -18.22 8.65 3.31
N ASP A 117 -19.03 9.31 2.50
CA ASP A 117 -20.47 8.99 2.34
C ASP A 117 -20.63 7.56 1.76
N ARG A 118 -19.81 7.18 0.77
CA ARG A 118 -19.83 5.83 0.21
C ARG A 118 -19.44 4.77 1.26
N LEU A 119 -18.42 5.04 2.06
CA LEU A 119 -18.02 4.17 3.17
C LEU A 119 -19.13 4.03 4.21
N ARG A 120 -19.80 5.13 4.58
CA ARG A 120 -20.92 5.12 5.52
C ARG A 120 -22.07 4.24 5.00
N LEU A 121 -22.48 4.42 3.75
CA LEU A 121 -23.54 3.61 3.13
C LEU A 121 -23.15 2.12 3.06
N THR A 122 -21.88 1.82 2.81
CA THR A 122 -21.37 0.44 2.81
C THR A 122 -21.47 -0.17 4.22
N ARG A 123 -21.13 0.58 5.27
CA ARG A 123 -21.22 0.12 6.67
C ARG A 123 -22.67 -0.10 7.09
N GLU A 124 -23.56 0.82 6.79
CA GLU A 124 -24.98 0.68 7.08
C GLU A 124 -25.59 -0.57 6.40
N SER A 125 -25.23 -0.80 5.14
CA SER A 125 -25.64 -2.03 4.45
C SER A 125 -25.03 -3.29 5.08
N PHE A 126 -23.76 -3.25 5.48
CA PHE A 126 -23.09 -4.36 6.13
C PHE A 126 -23.73 -4.69 7.48
N GLU A 127 -24.01 -3.70 8.32
CA GLU A 127 -24.69 -3.85 9.61
C GLU A 127 -26.07 -4.52 9.42
N THR A 128 -26.87 -4.03 8.47
CA THR A 128 -28.16 -4.67 8.14
C THR A 128 -28.02 -6.13 7.74
N PHE A 129 -27.00 -6.47 6.95
CA PHE A 129 -26.80 -7.86 6.51
C PHE A 129 -26.25 -8.77 7.61
N THR A 130 -25.60 -8.22 8.64
CA THR A 130 -25.00 -8.98 9.74
C THR A 130 -25.92 -9.16 10.94
N GLU A 131 -27.10 -8.51 10.98
CA GLU A 131 -28.06 -8.63 12.10
C GLU A 131 -28.36 -10.08 12.49
N ALA A 132 -28.42 -11.00 11.52
CA ALA A 132 -28.67 -12.43 11.72
C ALA A 132 -27.40 -13.29 11.77
N LEU A 133 -26.19 -12.69 11.73
CA LEU A 133 -24.92 -13.39 11.60
C LEU A 133 -23.95 -12.98 12.72
N PRO A 134 -24.13 -13.52 13.95
CA PRO A 134 -23.29 -13.16 15.08
C PRO A 134 -21.82 -13.54 14.83
N GLY A 135 -20.91 -12.65 15.26
CA GLY A 135 -19.46 -12.88 15.15
C GLY A 135 -18.83 -12.43 13.83
N VAL A 136 -19.60 -11.92 12.87
CA VAL A 136 -19.06 -11.31 11.66
C VAL A 136 -18.90 -9.81 11.88
N GLU A 137 -17.67 -9.33 11.80
CA GLU A 137 -17.31 -7.94 12.07
C GLU A 137 -17.05 -7.16 10.78
N MET A 138 -17.33 -5.85 10.81
CA MET A 138 -16.90 -4.95 9.71
C MET A 138 -15.38 -5.04 9.56
N PRO A 139 -14.85 -5.17 8.33
CA PRO A 139 -13.41 -5.22 8.13
C PRO A 139 -12.69 -4.01 8.70
N GLU A 140 -11.52 -4.25 9.32
CA GLU A 140 -10.59 -3.18 9.66
C GLU A 140 -10.34 -2.31 8.41
N THR A 141 -10.56 -1.01 8.54
CA THR A 141 -10.60 -0.10 7.39
C THR A 141 -9.39 0.83 7.37
N PHE A 142 -8.58 0.77 6.31
CA PHE A 142 -7.48 1.70 6.05
C PHE A 142 -7.86 2.69 4.96
N ILE A 143 -7.63 3.98 5.21
CA ILE A 143 -7.87 5.01 4.20
C ILE A 143 -6.54 5.55 3.67
N ARG A 144 -6.38 5.49 2.34
CA ARG A 144 -5.21 6.05 1.68
C ARG A 144 -5.19 7.56 1.82
N THR A 145 -4.07 8.07 2.27
CA THR A 145 -3.82 9.51 2.38
C THR A 145 -2.38 9.86 2.04
N LEU A 146 -2.16 11.09 1.57
CA LEU A 146 -0.83 11.69 1.42
C LEU A 146 -0.78 13.06 2.13
N ARG A 147 -1.93 13.68 2.34
CA ARG A 147 -2.03 15.05 2.82
C ARG A 147 -2.56 15.10 4.26
N LYS A 148 -1.99 15.98 5.09
CA LYS A 148 -2.46 16.24 6.46
C LYS A 148 -3.98 16.50 6.55
N GLY A 149 -4.51 17.30 5.61
CA GLY A 149 -5.95 17.61 5.61
C GLY A 149 -6.82 16.37 5.40
N ILE A 150 -6.40 15.42 4.54
CA ILE A 150 -7.09 14.14 4.34
C ILE A 150 -6.93 13.27 5.57
N ALA A 151 -5.70 13.17 6.11
CA ALA A 151 -5.44 12.38 7.31
C ALA A 151 -6.33 12.83 8.50
N LYS A 152 -6.51 14.14 8.67
CA LYS A 152 -7.44 14.69 9.67
C LYS A 152 -8.91 14.39 9.37
N ALA A 153 -9.32 14.50 8.09
CA ALA A 153 -10.71 14.28 7.69
C ALA A 153 -11.18 12.83 7.86
N VAL A 154 -10.26 11.86 7.87
CA VAL A 154 -10.60 10.43 8.01
C VAL A 154 -10.54 9.93 9.46
N ILE A 155 -10.15 10.78 10.41
CA ILE A 155 -10.20 10.45 11.85
C ILE A 155 -11.64 10.12 12.24
N GLY A 156 -11.83 9.00 12.93
CA GLY A 156 -13.15 8.49 13.32
C GLY A 156 -13.88 7.71 12.22
N HIS A 157 -13.33 7.68 11.00
CA HIS A 157 -13.88 6.90 9.88
C HIS A 157 -13.00 5.71 9.48
N SER A 158 -11.84 5.54 10.11
CA SER A 158 -10.90 4.46 9.78
C SER A 158 -10.16 3.95 11.01
N ASP A 159 -9.71 2.71 10.94
CA ASP A 159 -8.84 2.07 11.92
C ASP A 159 -7.36 2.37 11.63
N GLY A 160 -7.07 2.77 10.40
CA GLY A 160 -5.73 3.12 10.00
C GLY A 160 -5.66 4.04 8.78
N ILE A 161 -4.47 4.57 8.54
CA ILE A 161 -4.13 5.31 7.34
C ILE A 161 -3.03 4.57 6.56
N LEU A 162 -3.12 4.64 5.24
CA LEU A 162 -2.16 4.04 4.33
C LEU A 162 -1.46 5.13 3.52
N LEU A 163 -0.20 5.38 3.87
CA LEU A 163 0.68 6.27 3.14
C LEU A 163 1.35 5.52 1.98
N ASN A 164 1.79 6.24 0.96
CA ASN A 164 2.43 5.63 -0.19
C ASN A 164 3.53 6.54 -0.72
N PHE A 165 4.71 5.98 -0.92
CA PHE A 165 5.82 6.62 -1.62
C PHE A 165 6.18 7.99 -1.02
N CYS A 166 6.37 8.02 0.30
CA CYS A 166 6.67 9.22 1.09
C CYS A 166 8.08 9.16 1.66
N SER A 167 8.66 10.31 1.97
CA SER A 167 9.85 10.38 2.81
C SER A 167 9.51 10.18 4.30
N PRO A 168 10.46 9.75 5.14
CA PRO A 168 10.26 9.68 6.60
C PRO A 168 9.85 11.01 7.23
N GLU A 169 10.37 12.13 6.70
CA GLU A 169 10.01 13.49 7.15
C GLU A 169 8.54 13.78 6.89
N HIS A 170 8.08 13.47 5.68
CA HIS A 170 6.67 13.63 5.32
C HIS A 170 5.75 12.77 6.18
N VAL A 171 6.17 11.54 6.49
CA VAL A 171 5.47 10.65 7.41
C VAL A 171 5.32 11.28 8.78
N ARG A 172 6.43 11.77 9.40
CA ARG A 172 6.40 12.47 10.70
C ARG A 172 5.47 13.69 10.68
N ASP A 173 5.49 14.43 9.58
CA ASP A 173 4.68 15.62 9.38
C ASP A 173 3.17 15.31 9.28
N VAL A 174 2.79 14.23 8.60
CA VAL A 174 1.40 13.76 8.58
C VAL A 174 0.99 13.27 9.97
N ILE A 175 1.79 12.43 10.61
CA ILE A 175 1.51 11.85 11.92
C ILE A 175 1.36 12.95 13.00
N SER A 176 2.25 13.93 13.04
CA SER A 176 2.18 15.05 13.99
C SER A 176 0.87 15.84 13.86
N SER A 177 0.30 15.86 12.66
CA SER A 177 -0.96 16.56 12.40
C SER A 177 -2.20 15.84 12.97
N LEU A 178 -2.09 14.57 13.39
CA LEU A 178 -3.20 13.76 13.90
C LEU A 178 -3.50 14.03 15.38
N GLY A 179 -2.57 14.62 16.12
CA GLY A 179 -2.72 14.88 17.57
C GLY A 179 -3.05 13.58 18.34
N ASP A 180 -3.96 13.68 19.30
CA ASP A 180 -4.36 12.54 20.15
C ASP A 180 -5.03 11.39 19.38
N ALA A 181 -5.61 11.66 18.20
CA ALA A 181 -6.21 10.63 17.37
C ALA A 181 -5.18 9.62 16.86
N ARG A 182 -3.88 9.99 16.82
CA ARG A 182 -2.77 9.10 16.46
C ARG A 182 -2.77 7.79 17.24
N ARG A 183 -3.13 7.82 18.51
CA ARG A 183 -3.11 6.65 19.40
C ARG A 183 -4.14 5.56 19.02
N ARG A 184 -5.13 5.91 18.21
CA ARG A 184 -6.22 5.02 17.77
C ARG A 184 -6.10 4.57 16.33
N LEU A 185 -5.10 5.09 15.60
CA LEU A 185 -4.91 4.79 14.19
C LEU A 185 -3.63 3.97 13.97
N ILE A 186 -3.73 2.93 13.17
CA ILE A 186 -2.57 2.22 12.64
C ILE A 186 -2.05 3.02 11.44
N VAL A 187 -0.78 3.39 11.48
CA VAL A 187 -0.11 4.05 10.34
C VAL A 187 0.65 3.02 9.55
N SER A 188 0.20 2.73 8.34
CA SER A 188 0.94 1.93 7.37
C SER A 188 1.52 2.81 6.26
N CYS A 189 2.67 2.41 5.73
CA CYS A 189 3.30 3.09 4.60
C CYS A 189 3.87 2.09 3.61
N TYR A 190 3.55 2.28 2.32
CA TYR A 190 4.15 1.50 1.24
C TYR A 190 5.60 1.91 1.00
N LEU A 191 6.49 0.98 1.27
CA LEU A 191 7.93 1.07 1.08
C LEU A 191 8.28 0.37 -0.24
N LYS A 192 8.40 1.13 -1.32
CA LYS A 192 8.66 0.59 -2.65
C LYS A 192 10.11 0.14 -2.80
N ILE A 193 10.29 -1.05 -3.37
CA ILE A 193 11.58 -1.67 -3.57
C ILE A 193 11.61 -2.23 -4.99
N PHE A 194 12.63 -1.87 -5.77
CA PHE A 194 12.76 -2.29 -7.16
C PHE A 194 13.80 -3.39 -7.30
N TYR A 195 13.43 -4.51 -7.90
CA TYR A 195 14.29 -5.67 -8.10
C TYR A 195 14.42 -6.03 -9.58
N SER A 196 15.66 -6.24 -10.00
CA SER A 196 16.04 -6.85 -11.26
C SER A 196 17.37 -7.58 -11.10
N LYS A 197 17.64 -8.58 -11.93
CA LYS A 197 18.97 -9.20 -12.04
C LYS A 197 20.04 -8.20 -12.52
N ASP A 198 19.62 -7.16 -13.25
CA ASP A 198 20.46 -6.06 -13.69
C ASP A 198 20.27 -4.81 -12.84
N GLU A 199 21.36 -4.34 -12.22
CA GLU A 199 21.39 -3.17 -11.35
C GLU A 199 20.93 -1.89 -12.06
N ALA A 200 21.35 -1.67 -13.32
CA ALA A 200 20.98 -0.50 -14.09
C ALA A 200 19.45 -0.48 -14.36
N THR A 201 18.89 -1.64 -14.61
CA THR A 201 17.44 -1.82 -14.81
C THR A 201 16.66 -1.53 -13.52
N ALA A 202 17.10 -2.03 -12.37
CA ALA A 202 16.45 -1.72 -11.08
C ALA A 202 16.48 -0.21 -10.78
N ASN A 203 17.62 0.44 -11.01
CA ASN A 203 17.76 1.89 -10.85
C ASN A 203 16.87 2.67 -11.83
N ARG A 204 16.77 2.25 -13.08
CA ARG A 204 15.89 2.83 -14.10
C ARG A 204 14.43 2.77 -13.65
N MET A 205 13.96 1.60 -13.22
CA MET A 205 12.59 1.39 -12.75
C MET A 205 12.26 2.34 -11.57
N LEU A 206 13.18 2.51 -10.64
CA LEU A 206 13.02 3.42 -9.51
C LEU A 206 12.85 4.86 -9.98
N ILE A 207 13.71 5.36 -10.89
CA ILE A 207 13.63 6.73 -11.40
C ILE A 207 12.36 6.96 -12.23
N GLU A 208 11.97 5.99 -13.05
CA GLU A 208 10.72 6.04 -13.84
C GLU A 208 9.48 6.13 -12.93
N GLU A 209 9.48 5.40 -11.82
CA GLU A 209 8.38 5.46 -10.83
C GLU A 209 8.32 6.83 -10.15
N PHE A 210 9.47 7.41 -9.74
CA PHE A 210 9.53 8.78 -9.24
C PHE A 210 8.99 9.79 -10.26
N ALA A 211 9.43 9.70 -11.50
CA ALA A 211 8.99 10.59 -12.58
C ALA A 211 7.48 10.46 -12.86
N GLY A 212 6.95 9.24 -12.80
CA GLY A 212 5.51 8.99 -12.95
C GLY A 212 4.69 9.62 -11.82
N TYR A 213 5.15 9.49 -10.59
CA TYR A 213 4.48 10.11 -9.43
C TYR A 213 4.60 11.62 -9.40
N ASP A 214 5.71 12.19 -9.87
CA ASP A 214 5.96 13.62 -9.94
C ASP A 214 4.95 14.38 -10.83
N GLN A 215 4.34 13.68 -11.79
CA GLN A 215 3.24 14.22 -12.60
C GLN A 215 1.95 14.47 -11.80
N ASN A 216 1.82 13.88 -10.61
CA ASN A 216 0.67 14.12 -9.75
C ASN A 216 0.93 15.33 -8.83
N PRO A 217 0.09 16.38 -8.87
CA PRO A 217 0.33 17.61 -8.11
C PRO A 217 0.52 17.41 -6.60
N SER A 218 -0.08 16.36 -6.02
CA SER A 218 0.06 16.07 -4.58
C SER A 218 1.43 15.49 -4.25
N TYR A 219 1.95 14.62 -5.12
CA TYR A 219 3.29 14.04 -4.97
C TYR A 219 4.35 15.07 -5.33
N HIS A 220 4.16 15.84 -6.39
CA HIS A 220 5.07 16.91 -6.79
C HIS A 220 5.31 17.88 -5.61
N LYS A 221 4.24 18.38 -4.98
CA LYS A 221 4.35 19.24 -3.78
C LYS A 221 5.08 18.58 -2.62
N MET A 222 4.89 17.28 -2.41
CA MET A 222 5.62 16.54 -1.39
C MET A 222 7.09 16.43 -1.76
N PHE A 223 7.44 16.11 -3.01
CA PHE A 223 8.82 16.04 -3.48
C PHE A 223 9.53 17.40 -3.43
N GLU A 224 8.82 18.48 -3.75
CA GLU A 224 9.34 19.87 -3.54
C GLU A 224 9.62 20.14 -2.06
N SER A 225 8.71 19.77 -1.17
CA SER A 225 8.85 20.03 0.27
C SER A 225 10.03 19.30 0.92
N VAL A 226 10.48 18.19 0.33
CA VAL A 226 11.66 17.43 0.76
C VAL A 226 12.88 17.63 -0.14
N GLY A 227 12.80 18.59 -1.09
CA GLY A 227 13.92 19.07 -1.88
C GLY A 227 14.40 18.17 -3.02
N ILE A 228 13.60 17.17 -3.45
CA ILE A 228 14.02 16.18 -4.48
C ILE A 228 13.39 16.37 -5.86
N ALA A 229 12.40 17.26 -6.02
CA ALA A 229 11.68 17.41 -7.30
C ALA A 229 12.61 17.74 -8.49
N GLN A 230 13.57 18.65 -8.30
CA GLN A 230 14.54 18.97 -9.35
C GLN A 230 15.48 17.82 -9.68
N GLU A 231 15.83 17.01 -8.67
CA GLU A 231 16.67 15.84 -8.87
C GLU A 231 15.93 14.77 -9.70
N ILE A 232 14.65 14.51 -9.39
CA ILE A 232 13.79 13.61 -10.19
C ILE A 232 13.74 14.06 -11.64
N GLY A 233 13.52 15.36 -11.89
CA GLY A 233 13.49 15.93 -13.24
C GLY A 233 14.80 15.71 -14.01
N ARG A 234 15.94 15.97 -13.37
CA ARG A 234 17.28 15.74 -13.97
C ARG A 234 17.54 14.26 -14.25
N ALA A 235 17.26 13.39 -13.30
CA ALA A 235 17.44 11.95 -13.44
C ALA A 235 16.60 11.40 -14.60
N ASN A 236 15.34 11.83 -14.72
CA ASN A 236 14.46 11.44 -15.83
C ASN A 236 14.96 11.93 -17.20
N LEU A 237 15.50 13.15 -17.29
CA LEU A 237 16.11 13.65 -18.52
C LEU A 237 17.32 12.82 -18.94
N PHE A 238 18.17 12.41 -17.98
CA PHE A 238 19.31 11.53 -18.27
C PHE A 238 18.85 10.17 -18.79
N LEU A 239 17.84 9.56 -18.18
CA LEU A 239 17.28 8.29 -18.67
C LEU A 239 16.75 8.41 -20.10
N ARG A 240 16.01 9.47 -20.40
CA ARG A 240 15.47 9.74 -21.74
C ARG A 240 16.57 9.95 -22.78
N SER A 241 17.76 10.39 -22.39
CA SER A 241 18.93 10.49 -23.24
C SER A 241 19.74 9.20 -23.39
N GLY A 242 19.22 8.06 -22.87
CA GLY A 242 19.87 6.75 -22.92
C GLY A 242 21.02 6.55 -21.93
N LYS A 243 21.17 7.45 -20.96
CA LYS A 243 22.23 7.36 -19.93
C LYS A 243 21.77 6.56 -18.73
N SER A 244 22.67 5.76 -18.19
CA SER A 244 22.44 5.10 -16.89
C SER A 244 22.44 6.13 -15.77
N VAL A 245 21.53 5.97 -14.81
CA VAL A 245 21.37 6.86 -13.64
C VAL A 245 21.39 6.02 -12.39
N ARG A 246 22.19 6.45 -11.41
CA ARG A 246 22.15 5.90 -10.04
C ARG A 246 21.33 6.82 -9.16
N PRO A 247 20.37 6.28 -8.37
CA PRO A 247 19.62 7.08 -7.40
C PRO A 247 20.57 7.69 -6.36
N SER A 248 20.36 8.96 -6.03
CA SER A 248 21.06 9.60 -4.93
C SER A 248 20.60 9.07 -3.57
N GLU A 249 21.34 9.40 -2.53
CA GLU A 249 20.94 9.05 -1.14
C GLU A 249 19.59 9.68 -0.75
N ASN A 250 19.23 10.86 -1.30
CA ASN A 250 17.94 11.46 -1.04
C ASN A 250 16.79 10.63 -1.63
N LEU A 251 16.94 10.12 -2.84
CA LEU A 251 15.94 9.24 -3.46
C LEU A 251 15.87 7.88 -2.73
N LYS A 252 17.00 7.34 -2.30
CA LYS A 252 17.08 6.09 -1.53
C LYS A 252 16.38 6.15 -0.17
N ARG A 253 16.17 7.33 0.40
CA ARG A 253 15.37 7.50 1.62
C ARG A 253 13.87 7.27 1.40
N ILE A 254 13.41 7.29 0.14
CA ILE A 254 11.99 7.09 -0.22
C ILE A 254 11.77 5.75 -0.89
N SER A 255 12.78 5.20 -1.59
CA SER A 255 12.68 3.95 -2.31
C SER A 255 14.06 3.34 -2.57
N LEU A 256 14.14 2.02 -2.66
CA LEU A 256 15.39 1.29 -2.85
C LEU A 256 15.38 0.49 -4.17
N ALA A 257 16.56 0.35 -4.79
CA ALA A 257 16.80 -0.54 -5.92
C ALA A 257 17.82 -1.60 -5.51
N ASN A 258 17.50 -2.88 -5.71
CA ASN A 258 18.32 -4.04 -5.35
C ASN A 258 19.02 -3.93 -3.97
N PRO A 259 18.29 -3.57 -2.89
CA PRO A 259 18.94 -3.38 -1.60
C PRO A 259 19.51 -4.70 -1.06
N THR A 260 20.61 -4.58 -0.33
CA THR A 260 21.09 -5.62 0.57
C THR A 260 20.13 -5.78 1.75
N LYS A 261 20.18 -6.92 2.46
CA LYS A 261 19.39 -7.12 3.69
C LYS A 261 19.62 -6.02 4.74
N ARG A 262 20.88 -5.57 4.87
CA ARG A 262 21.23 -4.50 5.82
C ARG A 262 20.59 -3.16 5.44
N GLU A 263 20.65 -2.78 4.17
CA GLU A 263 20.01 -1.55 3.69
C GLU A 263 18.51 -1.60 3.88
N LEU A 264 17.90 -2.73 3.56
CA LEU A 264 16.47 -2.92 3.72
C LEU A 264 16.02 -2.87 5.20
N ALA A 265 16.76 -3.52 6.11
CA ALA A 265 16.51 -3.44 7.54
C ALA A 265 16.63 -2.00 8.07
N SER A 266 17.68 -1.28 7.67
CA SER A 266 17.87 0.14 8.02
C SER A 266 16.72 1.00 7.47
N TYR A 267 16.25 0.72 6.27
CA TYR A 267 15.14 1.42 5.63
C TYR A 267 13.83 1.22 6.40
N VAL A 268 13.49 -0.01 6.78
CA VAL A 268 12.32 -0.31 7.61
C VAL A 268 12.41 0.39 8.97
N THR A 269 13.58 0.33 9.62
CA THR A 269 13.82 1.00 10.91
C THR A 269 13.59 2.50 10.81
N MET A 270 14.10 3.16 9.78
CA MET A 270 13.92 4.59 9.55
C MET A 270 12.44 4.99 9.45
N PHE A 271 11.59 4.18 8.82
CA PHE A 271 10.15 4.43 8.76
C PHE A 271 9.44 4.13 10.08
N ARG A 272 9.87 3.12 10.84
CA ARG A 272 9.37 2.90 12.20
C ARG A 272 9.68 4.07 13.13
N GLU A 273 10.90 4.58 13.08
CA GLU A 273 11.32 5.79 13.82
C GLU A 273 10.56 7.05 13.37
N ALA A 274 10.08 7.07 12.13
CA ALA A 274 9.18 8.11 11.65
C ALA A 274 7.74 7.96 12.15
N GLY A 275 7.41 6.86 12.83
CA GLY A 275 6.11 6.59 13.43
C GLY A 275 5.20 5.67 12.61
N VAL A 276 5.73 4.91 11.66
CA VAL A 276 4.97 3.86 10.93
C VAL A 276 4.84 2.63 11.81
N ASP A 277 3.61 2.23 12.13
CA ASP A 277 3.33 1.03 12.92
C ASP A 277 3.44 -0.25 12.08
N LEU A 278 2.99 -0.19 10.84
CA LEU A 278 2.94 -1.31 9.91
C LEU A 278 3.67 -0.95 8.61
N PRO A 279 5.02 -1.03 8.56
CA PRO A 279 5.75 -0.88 7.31
C PRO A 279 5.29 -1.94 6.30
N CYS A 280 4.92 -1.50 5.10
CA CYS A 280 4.43 -2.38 4.05
C CYS A 280 5.44 -2.43 2.91
N LEU A 281 6.20 -3.51 2.82
CA LEU A 281 7.18 -3.73 1.76
C LEU A 281 6.46 -3.93 0.43
N TYR A 282 6.84 -3.18 -0.58
CA TYR A 282 6.16 -3.17 -1.86
C TYR A 282 7.15 -3.46 -3.00
N PRO A 283 7.47 -4.76 -3.24
CA PRO A 283 8.41 -5.14 -4.28
C PRO A 283 7.85 -4.94 -5.67
N TYR A 284 8.64 -4.30 -6.51
CA TYR A 284 8.45 -4.16 -7.94
C TYR A 284 9.52 -4.99 -8.65
N PHE A 285 9.12 -5.66 -9.71
CA PHE A 285 10.00 -6.52 -10.50
C PHE A 285 10.00 -6.07 -11.95
N GLU A 286 11.15 -6.19 -12.61
CA GLU A 286 11.18 -6.14 -14.06
C GLU A 286 10.19 -7.18 -14.63
N PRO A 287 9.32 -6.82 -15.59
CA PRO A 287 8.31 -7.75 -16.12
C PRO A 287 8.89 -9.07 -16.65
N SER A 288 10.08 -9.03 -17.24
CA SER A 288 10.78 -10.20 -17.81
C SER A 288 11.34 -11.17 -16.76
N GLU A 289 11.42 -10.78 -15.48
CA GLU A 289 11.92 -11.66 -14.43
C GLU A 289 10.97 -12.84 -14.19
N ASP A 290 11.55 -14.02 -14.03
CA ASP A 290 10.80 -15.26 -13.81
C ASP A 290 10.18 -15.35 -12.41
N ALA A 291 9.26 -16.30 -12.23
CA ALA A 291 8.57 -16.49 -10.96
C ALA A 291 9.54 -16.91 -9.83
N VAL A 292 10.58 -17.68 -10.14
CA VAL A 292 11.56 -18.16 -9.14
C VAL A 292 12.32 -16.99 -8.55
N PHE A 293 12.78 -16.05 -9.38
CA PHE A 293 13.44 -14.84 -8.92
C PHE A 293 12.50 -13.99 -8.04
N LYS A 294 11.25 -13.78 -8.48
CA LYS A 294 10.25 -13.00 -7.73
C LYS A 294 9.95 -13.63 -6.38
N ILE A 295 9.73 -14.94 -6.32
CA ILE A 295 9.49 -15.67 -5.07
C ILE A 295 10.70 -15.55 -4.14
N GLY A 296 11.90 -15.83 -4.65
CA GLY A 296 13.14 -15.77 -3.86
C GLY A 296 13.33 -14.39 -3.20
N LYS A 297 13.10 -13.30 -3.96
CA LYS A 297 13.22 -11.94 -3.41
C LYS A 297 12.14 -11.63 -2.38
N VAL A 298 10.90 -12.05 -2.60
CA VAL A 298 9.83 -11.86 -1.61
C VAL A 298 10.09 -12.63 -0.33
N GLU A 299 10.55 -13.88 -0.40
CA GLU A 299 10.92 -14.66 0.79
C GLU A 299 12.14 -14.06 1.52
N GLU A 300 13.11 -13.51 0.78
CA GLU A 300 14.29 -12.84 1.36
C GLU A 300 13.88 -11.62 2.19
N ILE A 301 13.01 -10.74 1.66
CA ILE A 301 12.54 -9.54 2.35
C ILE A 301 11.61 -9.85 3.51
N ALA A 302 10.88 -10.96 3.43
CA ALA A 302 9.92 -11.36 4.46
C ALA A 302 10.56 -12.07 5.67
N ARG A 303 11.86 -12.43 5.58
CA ARG A 303 12.62 -13.08 6.66
C ARG A 303 13.60 -12.14 7.37
N MET A 304 13.40 -10.83 7.23
CA MET A 304 14.23 -9.82 7.89
C MET A 304 14.00 -9.72 9.40
#